data_effacdc87688d25abc7ba6fdae0af9e2
#
_entry.id   effacdc87688d25abc7ba6fdae0af9e2
#
_cell.length_a   1.000
_cell.length_b   1.000
_cell.length_c   1.000
_cell.angle_alpha   90.00
_cell.angle_beta   90.00
_cell.angle_gamma   90.00
#
_symmetry.space_group_name_H-M   'P 1'
#
loop_
_entity.id
_entity.type
_entity.pdbx_description
1 polymer ?
#
loop_
_entity_poly.entity_id
_entity_poly.type
_entity_poly.pdbx_seq_one_letter_code
_entity_poly.pdbx_strand_id
1 'polypeptide(L)'
;MSVITFVCAGQMNSAITFPAFENGHEVRLVGSPLDRDIIDGLKKDNFHITLKRTLHDGIKYYQIEELEEALKGADLVLGGVSSFGLDWFCDEILPVLPEDVPVLTVTKGMVDLEDGTLVPYPHIFAQRQPEGKYLNLNAIGEIGRAHV
;
A
#
# COMPACT_ATOMS: atom_id res chain seq x y z
N MET A 1 -4.31 -19.51 5.74
CA MET A 1 -4.98 -18.18 5.78
C MET A 1 -4.01 -17.20 6.37
N SER A 2 -3.74 -16.10 5.69
CA SER A 2 -2.87 -15.01 6.17
C SER A 2 -3.66 -13.73 6.28
N VAL A 3 -3.18 -12.80 7.10
CA VAL A 3 -3.73 -11.44 7.21
C VAL A 3 -2.91 -10.52 6.31
N ILE A 4 -3.55 -9.88 5.35
CA ILE A 4 -2.91 -8.98 4.38
C ILE A 4 -3.48 -7.59 4.57
N THR A 5 -2.63 -6.64 4.93
CA THR A 5 -3.01 -5.23 5.10
C THR A 5 -2.54 -4.40 3.92
N PHE A 6 -3.46 -3.77 3.24
CA PHE A 6 -3.23 -2.87 2.12
C PHE A 6 -3.24 -1.43 2.62
N VAL A 7 -2.16 -0.70 2.40
CA VAL A 7 -2.04 0.72 2.76
C VAL A 7 -2.19 1.57 1.51
N CYS A 8 -3.10 2.50 1.55
CA CYS A 8 -3.66 3.32 0.47
C CYS A 8 -4.74 2.59 -0.35
N ALA A 9 -5.88 3.26 -0.52
CA ALA A 9 -7.05 2.75 -1.23
C ALA A 9 -7.11 3.20 -2.69
N GLY A 10 -5.94 3.34 -3.33
CA GLY A 10 -5.85 3.60 -4.77
C GLY A 10 -6.34 2.41 -5.59
N GLN A 11 -6.53 2.62 -6.89
CA GLN A 11 -7.13 1.62 -7.79
C GLN A 11 -6.35 0.29 -7.81
N MET A 12 -5.00 0.34 -7.90
CA MET A 12 -4.18 -0.88 -7.96
C MET A 12 -4.29 -1.69 -6.67
N ASN A 13 -4.08 -1.05 -5.51
CA ASN A 13 -4.18 -1.73 -4.22
C ASN A 13 -5.57 -2.33 -4.01
N SER A 14 -6.61 -1.56 -4.31
CA SER A 14 -7.99 -2.03 -4.19
C SER A 14 -8.31 -3.17 -5.15
N ALA A 15 -7.76 -3.17 -6.36
CA ALA A 15 -7.91 -4.27 -7.31
C ALA A 15 -7.22 -5.57 -6.83
N ILE A 16 -6.06 -5.48 -6.17
CA ILE A 16 -5.34 -6.64 -5.64
C ILE A 16 -6.09 -7.28 -4.45
N THR A 17 -6.99 -6.55 -3.79
CA THR A 17 -7.83 -7.15 -2.73
C THR A 17 -8.70 -8.29 -3.23
N PHE A 18 -9.13 -8.29 -4.50
CA PHE A 18 -9.94 -9.37 -5.09
C PHE A 18 -9.24 -10.73 -5.01
N PRO A 19 -8.08 -10.92 -5.68
CA PRO A 19 -7.40 -12.22 -5.62
C PRO A 19 -6.94 -12.58 -4.22
N ALA A 20 -6.56 -11.62 -3.37
CA ALA A 20 -6.20 -11.91 -1.99
C ALA A 20 -7.38 -12.49 -1.21
N PHE A 21 -8.55 -11.89 -1.31
CA PHE A 21 -9.76 -12.35 -0.64
C PHE A 21 -10.24 -13.70 -1.21
N GLU A 22 -10.27 -13.84 -2.54
CA GLU A 22 -10.69 -15.06 -3.24
C GLU A 22 -9.83 -16.28 -2.92
N ASN A 23 -8.56 -16.05 -2.57
CA ASN A 23 -7.66 -17.12 -2.10
C ASN A 23 -7.76 -17.39 -0.59
N GLY A 24 -8.76 -16.85 0.10
CA GLY A 24 -9.08 -17.16 1.49
C GLY A 24 -8.24 -16.42 2.52
N HIS A 25 -7.64 -15.29 2.16
CA HIS A 25 -6.91 -14.44 3.11
C HIS A 25 -7.85 -13.45 3.81
N GLU A 26 -7.52 -13.07 5.04
CA GLU A 26 -8.14 -11.89 5.67
C GLU A 26 -7.54 -10.64 5.03
N VAL A 27 -8.40 -9.79 4.48
CA VAL A 27 -8.01 -8.58 3.76
C VAL A 27 -8.43 -7.34 4.55
N ARG A 28 -7.48 -6.45 4.79
CA ARG A 28 -7.67 -5.15 5.43
C ARG A 28 -7.20 -4.06 4.49
N LEU A 29 -8.06 -3.09 4.21
CA LEU A 29 -7.74 -1.95 3.34
C LEU A 29 -7.78 -0.66 4.14
N VAL A 30 -6.65 0.02 4.21
CA VAL A 30 -6.47 1.30 4.91
C VAL A 30 -6.38 2.42 3.88
N GLY A 31 -7.19 3.46 4.02
CA GLY A 31 -7.10 4.65 3.18
C GLY A 31 -5.95 5.57 3.59
N SER A 32 -5.40 6.31 2.62
CA SER A 32 -4.57 7.48 2.90
C SER A 32 -5.44 8.67 3.35
N PRO A 33 -4.85 9.79 3.81
CA PRO A 33 -5.62 11.01 4.11
C PRO A 33 -6.48 11.52 2.95
N LEU A 34 -6.13 11.17 1.71
CA LEU A 34 -6.87 11.55 0.50
C LEU A 34 -7.98 10.55 0.12
N ASP A 35 -8.02 9.40 0.77
CA ASP A 35 -8.97 8.32 0.44
C ASP A 35 -10.19 8.28 1.37
N ARG A 36 -10.46 9.33 2.16
CA ARG A 36 -11.53 9.34 3.16
C ARG A 36 -12.88 8.98 2.58
N ASP A 37 -13.28 9.67 1.51
CA ASP A 37 -14.57 9.42 0.85
C ASP A 37 -14.66 8.01 0.25
N ILE A 38 -13.52 7.48 -0.22
CA ILE A 38 -13.44 6.10 -0.73
C ILE A 38 -13.71 5.12 0.41
N ILE A 39 -13.03 5.27 1.54
CA ILE A 39 -13.20 4.39 2.71
C ILE A 39 -14.61 4.50 3.30
N ASP A 40 -15.17 5.71 3.38
CA ASP A 40 -16.55 5.89 3.87
C ASP A 40 -17.58 5.22 2.95
N GLY A 41 -17.40 5.32 1.64
CA GLY A 41 -18.21 4.59 0.67
C GLY A 41 -18.09 3.08 0.81
N LEU A 42 -16.86 2.57 0.95
CA LEU A 42 -16.59 1.15 1.17
C LEU A 42 -17.20 0.62 2.47
N LYS A 43 -17.11 1.36 3.57
CA LYS A 43 -17.75 1.02 4.85
C LYS A 43 -19.28 0.95 4.75
N LYS A 44 -19.87 1.71 3.82
CA LYS A 44 -21.32 1.79 3.63
C LYS A 44 -21.88 0.61 2.81
N ASP A 45 -21.26 0.32 1.67
CA ASP A 45 -21.83 -0.61 0.67
C ASP A 45 -20.78 -1.39 -0.14
N ASN A 46 -19.54 -1.42 0.30
CA ASN A 46 -18.40 -2.05 -0.37
C ASN A 46 -18.10 -1.44 -1.77
N PHE A 47 -18.72 -0.33 -2.17
CA PHE A 47 -18.50 0.26 -3.48
C PHE A 47 -17.31 1.21 -3.49
N HIS A 48 -16.32 0.90 -4.34
CA HIS A 48 -15.15 1.74 -4.54
C HIS A 48 -15.40 2.74 -5.67
N ILE A 49 -15.61 4.00 -5.33
CA ILE A 49 -16.05 5.04 -6.26
C ILE A 49 -15.09 5.27 -7.43
N THR A 50 -13.79 5.24 -7.20
CA THR A 50 -12.77 5.48 -8.23
C THR A 50 -12.53 4.26 -9.11
N LEU A 51 -12.51 3.07 -8.51
CA LEU A 51 -12.37 1.80 -9.22
C LEU A 51 -13.66 1.41 -9.95
N LYS A 52 -14.81 1.97 -9.52
CA LYS A 52 -16.16 1.66 -10.01
C LYS A 52 -16.50 0.17 -9.91
N ARG A 53 -16.15 -0.42 -8.78
CA ARG A 53 -16.36 -1.84 -8.46
C ARG A 53 -16.82 -1.99 -7.03
N THR A 54 -17.67 -2.97 -6.79
CA THR A 54 -18.01 -3.44 -5.46
C THR A 54 -16.96 -4.45 -5.03
N LEU A 55 -16.31 -4.23 -3.90
CA LEU A 55 -15.36 -5.16 -3.31
C LEU A 55 -16.10 -6.29 -2.59
N HIS A 56 -15.38 -7.39 -2.30
CA HIS A 56 -15.98 -8.54 -1.61
C HIS A 56 -16.48 -8.16 -0.22
N ASP A 57 -17.65 -8.69 0.12
CA ASP A 57 -18.15 -8.64 1.50
C ASP A 57 -17.23 -9.43 2.43
N GLY A 58 -16.83 -8.81 3.55
CA GLY A 58 -15.86 -9.39 4.48
C GLY A 58 -14.46 -8.74 4.42
N ILE A 59 -14.18 -7.90 3.44
CA ILE A 59 -13.00 -7.01 3.48
C ILE A 59 -13.22 -5.96 4.57
N LYS A 60 -12.20 -5.74 5.40
CA LYS A 60 -12.24 -4.77 6.49
C LYS A 60 -11.63 -3.45 6.03
N TYR A 61 -12.33 -2.34 6.30
CA TYR A 61 -11.93 -1.00 5.86
C TYR A 61 -11.56 -0.11 7.05
N TYR A 62 -10.47 0.65 6.89
CA TYR A 62 -9.90 1.49 7.93
C TYR A 62 -9.56 2.87 7.37
N GLN A 63 -9.82 3.91 8.16
CA GLN A 63 -9.23 5.22 7.91
C GLN A 63 -7.76 5.24 8.38
N ILE A 64 -6.99 6.25 7.97
CA ILE A 64 -5.57 6.31 8.27
C ILE A 64 -5.27 6.33 9.78
N GLU A 65 -6.13 6.90 10.58
CA GLU A 65 -6.01 6.95 12.03
C GLU A 65 -6.12 5.56 12.68
N GLU A 66 -6.69 4.61 11.97
CA GLU A 66 -6.85 3.22 12.40
C GLU A 66 -5.72 2.31 11.87
N LEU A 67 -4.64 2.88 11.29
CA LEU A 67 -3.55 2.13 10.66
C LEU A 67 -2.91 1.11 11.60
N GLU A 68 -2.60 1.51 12.83
CA GLU A 68 -1.97 0.62 13.81
C GLU A 68 -2.86 -0.60 14.12
N GLU A 69 -4.17 -0.40 14.20
CA GLU A 69 -5.14 -1.49 14.40
C GLU A 69 -5.15 -2.43 13.18
N ALA A 70 -5.12 -1.87 11.98
CA ALA A 70 -5.10 -2.65 10.74
C ALA A 70 -3.80 -3.45 10.56
N LEU A 71 -2.69 -3.01 11.15
CA LEU A 71 -1.39 -3.69 11.09
C LEU A 71 -1.24 -4.81 12.11
N LYS A 72 -2.07 -4.85 13.17
CA LYS A 72 -1.96 -5.90 14.19
C LYS A 72 -2.14 -7.30 13.61
N GLY A 73 -1.13 -8.14 13.77
CA GLY A 73 -1.14 -9.51 13.30
C GLY A 73 -1.14 -9.65 11.77
N ALA A 74 -0.73 -8.61 11.04
CA ALA A 74 -0.55 -8.71 9.60
C ALA A 74 0.62 -9.64 9.26
N ASP A 75 0.44 -10.51 8.29
CA ASP A 75 1.47 -11.40 7.75
C ASP A 75 2.15 -10.80 6.52
N LEU A 76 1.50 -9.85 5.87
CA LEU A 76 1.99 -9.13 4.70
C LEU A 76 1.37 -7.72 4.67
N VAL A 77 2.17 -6.73 4.34
CA VAL A 77 1.71 -5.37 4.07
C VAL A 77 1.95 -5.02 2.60
N LEU A 78 0.92 -4.52 1.92
CA LEU A 78 1.05 -3.93 0.59
C LEU A 78 0.97 -2.40 0.67
N GLY A 79 2.03 -1.72 0.23
CA GLY A 79 2.06 -0.27 0.09
C GLY A 79 1.72 0.13 -1.35
N GLY A 80 0.61 0.84 -1.54
CA GLY A 80 0.11 1.22 -2.87
C GLY A 80 -0.02 2.72 -3.06
N VAL A 81 0.93 3.49 -2.53
CA VAL A 81 0.96 4.93 -2.70
C VAL A 81 1.30 5.32 -4.15
N SER A 82 0.73 6.41 -4.64
CA SER A 82 1.14 7.02 -5.91
C SER A 82 2.50 7.71 -5.77
N SER A 83 3.14 8.05 -6.89
CA SER A 83 4.39 8.81 -6.89
C SER A 83 4.30 10.14 -6.14
N PHE A 84 3.14 10.80 -6.16
CA PHE A 84 2.90 12.05 -5.41
C PHE A 84 2.84 11.84 -3.89
N GLY A 85 2.54 10.65 -3.43
CA GLY A 85 2.48 10.31 -2.00
C GLY A 85 3.75 9.68 -1.46
N LEU A 86 4.85 9.66 -2.23
CA LEU A 86 6.09 9.01 -1.84
C LEU A 86 6.64 9.55 -0.53
N ASP A 87 6.74 10.88 -0.41
CA ASP A 87 7.27 11.55 0.80
C ASP A 87 6.40 11.23 2.01
N TRP A 88 5.09 11.39 1.88
CA TRP A 88 4.16 11.04 2.94
C TRP A 88 4.30 9.58 3.39
N PHE A 89 4.43 8.65 2.45
CA PHE A 89 4.59 7.23 2.77
C PHE A 89 5.89 6.97 3.55
N CYS A 90 6.99 7.61 3.13
CA CYS A 90 8.28 7.50 3.83
C CYS A 90 8.23 8.10 5.24
N ASP A 91 7.58 9.25 5.41
CA ASP A 91 7.61 10.00 6.66
C ASP A 91 6.57 9.49 7.67
N GLU A 92 5.41 9.04 7.21
CA GLU A 92 4.29 8.67 8.09
C GLU A 92 4.05 7.14 8.17
N ILE A 93 4.33 6.39 7.11
CA ILE A 93 4.00 4.97 7.05
C ILE A 93 5.20 4.09 7.42
N LEU A 94 6.37 4.30 6.81
CA LEU A 94 7.55 3.48 7.13
C LEU A 94 7.87 3.43 8.63
N PRO A 95 7.74 4.51 9.42
CA PRO A 95 8.03 4.47 10.86
C PRO A 95 7.13 3.52 11.67
N VAL A 96 5.90 3.30 11.23
CA VAL A 96 4.91 2.49 11.96
C VAL A 96 4.79 1.06 11.44
N LEU A 97 5.44 0.73 10.32
CA LEU A 97 5.43 -0.63 9.79
C LEU A 97 6.21 -1.59 10.71
N PRO A 98 5.74 -2.83 10.91
CA PRO A 98 6.46 -3.84 11.67
C PRO A 98 7.69 -4.35 10.91
N GLU A 99 8.80 -4.59 11.61
CA GLU A 99 10.07 -5.05 10.99
C GLU A 99 10.06 -6.53 10.58
N ASP A 100 9.27 -7.34 11.26
CA ASP A 100 9.16 -8.79 11.05
C ASP A 100 8.13 -9.18 9.98
N VAL A 101 7.44 -8.20 9.41
CA VAL A 101 6.40 -8.42 8.37
C VAL A 101 6.92 -7.97 7.02
N PRO A 102 6.88 -8.81 5.98
CA PRO A 102 7.20 -8.39 4.62
C PRO A 102 6.32 -7.23 4.15
N VAL A 103 6.96 -6.24 3.55
CA VAL A 103 6.29 -5.10 2.91
C VAL A 103 6.50 -5.18 1.41
N LEU A 104 5.41 -5.23 0.65
CA LEU A 104 5.44 -5.26 -0.80
C LEU A 104 4.91 -3.94 -1.35
N THR A 105 5.74 -3.19 -2.05
CA THR A 105 5.33 -1.94 -2.67
C THR A 105 4.94 -2.15 -4.12
N VAL A 106 3.85 -1.52 -4.55
CA VAL A 106 3.37 -1.52 -5.94
C VAL A 106 3.55 -0.17 -6.62
N THR A 107 4.23 0.76 -5.95
CA THR A 107 4.54 2.09 -6.48
C THR A 107 5.62 1.97 -7.55
N LYS A 108 5.34 2.50 -8.73
CA LYS A 108 6.23 2.43 -9.91
C LYS A 108 6.81 3.79 -10.22
N GLY A 109 8.05 3.78 -10.69
CA GLY A 109 8.73 4.98 -11.15
C GLY A 109 10.11 5.16 -10.53
N MET A 110 10.68 6.31 -10.81
CA MET A 110 12.00 6.72 -10.37
C MET A 110 11.95 8.17 -9.89
N VAL A 111 12.85 8.51 -9.01
CA VAL A 111 13.14 9.90 -8.62
C VAL A 111 14.33 10.37 -9.43
N ASP A 112 14.21 11.53 -10.04
CA ASP A 112 15.32 12.26 -10.67
C ASP A 112 16.04 13.09 -9.61
N LEU A 113 17.28 12.74 -9.35
CA LEU A 113 18.12 13.47 -8.42
C LEU A 113 18.75 14.69 -9.11
N GLU A 114 19.19 15.69 -8.34
CA GLU A 114 19.78 16.93 -8.84
C GLU A 114 21.01 16.70 -9.75
N ASP A 115 21.71 15.59 -9.57
CA ASP A 115 22.84 15.19 -10.41
C ASP A 115 22.45 14.46 -11.71
N GLY A 116 21.15 14.30 -11.97
CA GLY A 116 20.61 13.57 -13.11
C GLY A 116 20.55 12.05 -12.93
N THR A 117 20.86 11.55 -11.74
CA THR A 117 20.74 10.13 -11.43
C THR A 117 19.27 9.74 -11.21
N LEU A 118 18.83 8.66 -11.84
CA LEU A 118 17.49 8.09 -11.64
C LEU A 118 17.55 6.98 -10.59
N VAL A 119 16.77 7.13 -9.53
CA VAL A 119 16.69 6.15 -8.42
C VAL A 119 15.29 5.54 -8.36
N PRO A 120 15.16 4.21 -8.48
CA PRO A 120 13.87 3.54 -8.36
C PRO A 120 13.26 3.71 -6.96
N TYR A 121 11.94 3.82 -6.86
CA TYR A 121 11.24 4.02 -5.59
C TYR A 121 11.56 2.98 -4.50
N PRO A 122 11.76 1.68 -4.79
CA PRO A 122 12.18 0.74 -3.76
C PRO A 122 13.48 1.12 -3.05
N HIS A 123 14.43 1.69 -3.78
CA HIS A 123 15.67 2.20 -3.20
C HIS A 123 15.44 3.44 -2.35
N ILE A 124 14.52 4.33 -2.77
CA ILE A 124 14.15 5.50 -1.97
C ILE A 124 13.51 5.05 -0.65
N PHE A 125 12.59 4.10 -0.67
CA PHE A 125 12.01 3.55 0.56
C PHE A 125 13.08 2.94 1.48
N ALA A 126 14.03 2.18 0.92
CA ALA A 126 15.11 1.59 1.70
C ALA A 126 16.05 2.65 2.31
N GLN A 127 16.34 3.73 1.60
CA GLN A 127 17.18 4.83 2.09
C GLN A 127 16.46 5.68 3.16
N ARG A 128 15.15 5.81 3.07
CA ARG A 128 14.33 6.66 3.95
C ARG A 128 13.67 5.92 5.11
N GLN A 129 13.95 4.63 5.29
CA GLN A 129 13.47 3.96 6.49
C GLN A 129 14.09 4.56 7.76
N PRO A 130 13.37 4.57 8.89
CA PRO A 130 13.85 5.16 10.13
C PRO A 130 15.19 4.58 10.58
N GLU A 131 16.03 5.41 11.19
CA GLU A 131 17.32 4.98 11.75
C GLU A 131 17.11 3.85 12.78
N GLY A 132 17.92 2.79 12.66
CA GLY A 132 17.83 1.62 13.54
C GLY A 132 16.66 0.68 13.24
N LYS A 133 15.86 0.94 12.21
CA LYS A 133 14.76 0.10 11.76
C LYS A 133 15.11 -0.60 10.45
N TYR A 134 14.92 -1.90 10.39
CA TYR A 134 15.24 -2.74 9.23
C TYR A 134 13.97 -3.41 8.70
N LEU A 135 13.27 -2.72 7.81
CA LEU A 135 12.06 -3.22 7.19
C LEU A 135 12.38 -4.25 6.09
N ASN A 136 11.59 -5.29 6.01
CA ASN A 136 11.64 -6.26 4.92
C ASN A 136 10.89 -5.72 3.70
N LEU A 137 11.53 -4.78 2.98
CA LEU A 137 10.95 -4.08 1.84
C LEU A 137 11.16 -4.87 0.54
N ASN A 138 10.08 -5.08 -0.18
CA ASN A 138 10.05 -5.73 -1.48
C ASN A 138 9.25 -4.86 -2.45
N ALA A 139 9.46 -5.05 -3.76
CA ALA A 139 8.72 -4.31 -4.77
C ALA A 139 8.28 -5.21 -5.92
N ILE A 140 7.10 -4.93 -6.45
CA ILE A 140 6.68 -5.47 -7.74
C ILE A 140 7.20 -4.53 -8.82
N GLY A 141 8.17 -5.01 -9.62
CA GLY A 141 8.66 -4.31 -10.79
C GLY A 141 7.82 -4.63 -12.02
N GLU A 142 7.51 -3.63 -12.84
CA GLU A 142 7.05 -3.86 -14.21
C GLU A 142 8.25 -3.80 -15.15
N ILE A 143 8.64 -4.95 -15.69
CA ILE A 143 9.59 -5.05 -16.80
C ILE A 143 8.76 -5.14 -18.06
N GLY A 144 8.86 -4.15 -18.97
CA GLY A 144 8.25 -4.27 -20.28
C GLY A 144 7.51 -3.07 -20.84
N ARG A 145 7.22 -2.03 -20.06
CA ARG A 145 6.66 -0.79 -20.62
C ARG A 145 7.65 0.01 -21.47
N ALA A 146 8.94 -0.29 -21.40
CA ALA A 146 9.97 0.37 -22.19
C ALA A 146 10.08 -0.14 -23.63
N HIS A 147 9.30 -1.14 -24.01
CA HIS A 147 9.37 -1.81 -25.32
C HIS A 147 8.08 -1.67 -26.15
N VAL A 148 7.25 -0.69 -25.84
CA VAL A 148 6.05 -0.42 -26.63
C VAL A 148 6.26 0.79 -27.48
#